data_1525df1f55652c4a597acdf282af162b
#
_entry.id   1525df1f55652c4a597acdf282af162b
#
_cell.length_a   1.000
_cell.length_b   1.000
_cell.length_c   1.000
_cell.angle_alpha   90.00
_cell.angle_beta   90.00
_cell.angle_gamma   90.00
#
_symmetry.space_group_name_H-M   'P 1'
#
loop_
_entity.id
_entity.type
_entity.pdbx_description
1 polymer ?
#
loop_
_entity_poly.entity_id
_entity_poly.type
_entity_poly.pdbx_seq_one_letter_code
_entity_poly.pdbx_strand_id
1 'polypeptide(L)'
;MSRQPRDREAIFGPSGRRMLYEQTQHASEFSNTPEGQVAMVLLEIGLAPGHAHLSERILEPVTSKLARVLNARLRSIDVLVRTADTELAVLLGQAHLGVAAAFSERLKQPIDQALSEMNVASDIVVSMGLAANPVTTAWRPDALIELADYRMRCARRRADLLPSREWAVEVDGDSIPQAWTDSEVWPATTEMTTGHMGL
;
A
#
# COMPACT_ATOMS: atom_id res chain seq x y z
N MET A 1 1.08 30.81 -16.39
CA MET A 1 -0.13 29.95 -16.39
C MET A 1 0.05 28.91 -15.32
N SER A 2 -0.48 29.18 -14.12
CA SER A 2 -0.42 28.25 -12.97
C SER A 2 -1.42 27.13 -13.19
N ARG A 3 -0.93 25.91 -13.37
CA ARG A 3 -1.79 24.72 -13.33
C ARG A 3 -2.24 24.53 -11.88
N GLN A 4 -3.53 24.74 -11.61
CA GLN A 4 -4.15 24.33 -10.36
C GLN A 4 -3.89 22.84 -10.13
N PRO A 5 -3.54 22.43 -8.89
CA PRO A 5 -3.51 21.04 -8.53
C PRO A 5 -4.92 20.47 -8.77
N ARG A 6 -5.03 19.47 -9.63
CA ARG A 6 -6.27 18.70 -9.76
C ARG A 6 -6.48 18.03 -8.42
N ASP A 7 -7.60 18.35 -7.77
CA ASP A 7 -8.12 17.58 -6.64
C ASP A 7 -8.34 16.14 -7.12
N ARG A 8 -7.32 15.31 -6.93
CA ARG A 8 -7.43 13.87 -7.12
C ARG A 8 -8.13 13.36 -5.87
N GLU A 9 -9.44 13.23 -5.92
CA GLU A 9 -10.18 12.48 -4.91
C GLU A 9 -9.64 11.06 -4.90
N ALA A 10 -9.16 10.60 -3.75
CA ALA A 10 -8.79 9.21 -3.58
C ALA A 10 -10.04 8.34 -3.81
N ILE A 11 -9.99 7.42 -4.77
CA ILE A 11 -11.10 6.54 -5.10
C ILE A 11 -11.20 5.46 -4.02
N PHE A 12 -12.38 5.31 -3.43
CA PHE A 12 -12.64 4.52 -2.23
C PHE A 12 -13.28 3.17 -2.52
N GLY A 13 -12.95 2.14 -1.69
CA GLY A 13 -13.66 0.87 -1.63
C GLY A 13 -13.37 -0.09 -2.80
N PRO A 14 -14.35 -0.92 -3.22
CA PRO A 14 -14.18 -1.90 -4.31
C PRO A 14 -13.71 -1.28 -5.63
N SER A 15 -14.14 -0.06 -5.91
CA SER A 15 -13.69 0.74 -7.06
C SER A 15 -12.20 1.09 -6.96
N GLY A 16 -11.68 1.29 -5.74
CA GLY A 16 -10.28 1.58 -5.50
C GLY A 16 -9.38 0.39 -5.83
N ARG A 17 -9.71 -0.82 -5.36
CA ARG A 17 -8.97 -2.05 -5.68
C ARG A 17 -8.97 -2.33 -7.19
N ARG A 18 -10.11 -2.17 -7.82
CA ARG A 18 -10.23 -2.33 -9.27
C ARG A 18 -9.34 -1.32 -10.01
N MET A 19 -9.35 -0.06 -9.61
CA MET A 19 -8.51 0.96 -10.21
C MET A 19 -7.02 0.65 -10.00
N LEU A 20 -6.62 0.21 -8.80
CA LEU A 20 -5.25 -0.21 -8.54
C LEU A 20 -4.81 -1.32 -9.48
N TYR A 21 -5.64 -2.35 -9.64
CA TYR A 21 -5.39 -3.46 -10.56
C TYR A 21 -5.27 -2.98 -12.01
N GLU A 22 -6.21 -2.16 -12.50
CA GLU A 22 -6.21 -1.62 -13.86
C GLU A 22 -4.96 -0.77 -14.14
N GLN A 23 -4.53 0.07 -13.19
CA GLN A 23 -3.32 0.88 -13.32
C GLN A 23 -2.06 0.00 -13.32
N THR A 24 -2.02 -1.02 -12.47
CA THR A 24 -0.92 -1.97 -12.39
C THR A 24 -0.85 -2.82 -13.66
N GLN A 25 -2.00 -3.24 -14.18
CA GLN A 25 -2.11 -3.97 -15.45
C GLN A 25 -1.62 -3.11 -16.62
N HIS A 26 -2.04 -1.86 -16.68
CA HIS A 26 -1.56 -0.96 -17.73
C HIS A 26 -0.03 -0.80 -17.70
N ALA A 27 0.56 -0.65 -16.52
CA ALA A 27 2.02 -0.62 -16.39
C ALA A 27 2.68 -1.93 -16.86
N SER A 28 2.04 -3.09 -16.66
CA SER A 28 2.58 -4.40 -17.09
C SER A 28 2.67 -4.55 -18.62
N GLU A 29 1.85 -3.84 -19.37
CA GLU A 29 1.89 -3.81 -20.84
C GLU A 29 3.20 -3.20 -21.38
N PHE A 30 3.85 -2.38 -20.58
CA PHE A 30 5.14 -1.73 -20.89
C PHE A 30 6.32 -2.36 -20.14
N SER A 31 6.21 -3.59 -19.67
CA SER A 31 7.13 -4.24 -18.73
C SER A 31 8.62 -4.22 -19.12
N ASN A 32 8.92 -4.10 -20.42
CA ASN A 32 10.29 -4.06 -20.94
C ASN A 32 10.79 -2.62 -21.20
N THR A 33 10.09 -1.61 -20.74
CA THR A 33 10.45 -0.20 -20.93
C THR A 33 10.55 0.51 -19.57
N PRO A 34 11.24 1.65 -19.46
CA PRO A 34 11.26 2.44 -18.25
C PRO A 34 9.85 2.85 -17.76
N GLU A 35 8.91 3.04 -18.68
CA GLU A 35 7.53 3.39 -18.39
C GLU A 35 6.79 2.26 -17.66
N GLY A 36 7.17 1.01 -17.92
CA GLY A 36 6.62 -0.17 -17.24
C GLY A 36 7.26 -0.48 -15.90
N GLN A 37 8.31 0.26 -15.50
CA GLN A 37 8.85 0.14 -14.15
C GLN A 37 7.90 0.78 -13.15
N VAL A 38 7.40 -0.01 -12.22
CA VAL A 38 6.53 0.48 -11.15
C VAL A 38 6.94 -0.11 -9.81
N ALA A 39 6.75 0.67 -8.77
CA ALA A 39 6.86 0.19 -7.40
C ALA A 39 5.57 0.53 -6.64
N MET A 40 5.21 -0.35 -5.73
CA MET A 40 4.01 -0.23 -4.91
C MET A 40 4.39 -0.07 -3.45
N VAL A 41 3.66 0.82 -2.78
CA VAL A 41 3.69 0.99 -1.33
C VAL A 41 2.27 0.81 -0.83
N LEU A 42 2.02 -0.28 -0.10
CA LEU A 42 0.78 -0.47 0.65
C LEU A 42 0.97 0.02 2.07
N LEU A 43 -0.03 0.71 2.59
CA LEU A 43 -0.06 1.21 3.96
C LEU A 43 -1.33 0.71 4.64
N GLU A 44 -1.18 0.12 5.82
CA GLU A 44 -2.28 -0.18 6.75
C GLU A 44 -2.18 0.74 7.97
N ILE A 45 -3.31 1.35 8.31
CA ILE A 45 -3.49 2.19 9.47
C ILE A 45 -4.27 1.39 10.52
N GLY A 46 -3.70 1.18 11.68
CA GLY A 46 -4.32 0.40 12.74
C GLY A 46 -4.09 0.99 14.11
N LEU A 47 -4.77 0.45 15.11
CA LEU A 47 -4.55 0.80 16.50
C LEU A 47 -3.22 0.20 16.99
N ALA A 48 -2.52 0.94 17.82
CA ALA A 48 -1.32 0.46 18.50
C ALA A 48 -1.67 -0.67 19.49
N PRO A 49 -0.75 -1.59 19.79
CA PRO A 49 -0.96 -2.62 20.79
C PRO A 49 -1.37 -2.01 22.14
N GLY A 50 -2.37 -2.61 22.78
CA GLY A 50 -2.93 -2.11 24.05
C GLY A 50 -4.00 -1.03 23.91
N HIS A 51 -4.23 -0.48 22.74
CA HIS A 51 -5.21 0.58 22.47
C HIS A 51 -6.52 0.10 21.83
N ALA A 52 -6.77 -1.21 21.87
CA ALA A 52 -8.00 -1.83 21.33
C ALA A 52 -9.32 -1.31 21.95
N HIS A 53 -9.23 -0.62 23.11
CA HIS A 53 -10.36 0.05 23.75
C HIS A 53 -10.79 1.33 23.02
N LEU A 54 -9.93 1.89 22.19
CA LEU A 54 -10.28 3.04 21.35
C LEU A 54 -11.22 2.57 20.24
N SER A 55 -12.17 3.42 19.93
CA SER A 55 -13.12 3.13 18.86
C SER A 55 -12.42 3.11 17.50
N GLU A 56 -12.72 2.12 16.67
CA GLU A 56 -12.31 2.08 15.25
C GLU A 56 -12.75 3.33 14.46
N ARG A 57 -13.69 4.11 15.04
CA ARG A 57 -14.15 5.38 14.44
C ARG A 57 -13.04 6.41 14.27
N ILE A 58 -11.93 6.30 15.02
CA ILE A 58 -10.79 7.22 14.84
C ILE A 58 -9.99 6.90 13.57
N LEU A 59 -10.05 5.65 13.07
CA LEU A 59 -9.24 5.20 11.95
C LEU A 59 -9.64 5.89 10.63
N GLU A 60 -10.93 6.11 10.42
CA GLU A 60 -11.41 6.74 9.19
C GLU A 60 -10.88 8.19 9.03
N PRO A 61 -11.05 9.11 9.99
CA PRO A 61 -10.48 10.46 9.88
C PRO A 61 -8.95 10.45 9.80
N VAL A 62 -8.26 9.52 10.47
CA VAL A 62 -6.81 9.35 10.36
C VAL A 62 -6.44 8.93 8.94
N THR A 63 -7.07 7.89 8.40
CA THR A 63 -6.82 7.43 7.02
C THR A 63 -7.04 8.54 6.00
N SER A 64 -8.11 9.30 6.16
CA SER A 64 -8.41 10.45 5.29
C SER A 64 -7.39 11.59 5.42
N LYS A 65 -6.86 11.86 6.63
CA LYS A 65 -5.77 12.83 6.83
C LYS A 65 -4.49 12.33 6.17
N LEU A 66 -4.13 11.06 6.36
CA LEU A 66 -2.93 10.46 5.78
C LEU A 66 -3.01 10.39 4.25
N ALA A 67 -4.17 10.08 3.67
CA ALA A 67 -4.36 10.14 2.23
C ALA A 67 -4.03 11.52 1.66
N ARG A 68 -4.44 12.61 2.32
CA ARG A 68 -4.08 13.98 1.93
C ARG A 68 -2.58 14.25 2.05
N VAL A 69 -1.95 13.76 3.11
CA VAL A 69 -0.50 13.88 3.33
C VAL A 69 0.28 13.18 2.23
N LEU A 70 -0.14 11.97 1.84
CA LEU A 70 0.45 11.21 0.74
C LEU A 70 0.25 11.93 -0.60
N ASN A 71 -1.00 12.27 -0.92
CA ASN A 71 -1.34 12.89 -2.20
C ASN A 71 -0.53 14.17 -2.48
N ALA A 72 -0.25 14.95 -1.46
CA ALA A 72 0.56 16.18 -1.58
C ALA A 72 2.04 15.91 -1.96
N ARG A 73 2.50 14.66 -1.93
CA ARG A 73 3.87 14.24 -2.19
C ARG A 73 4.04 13.41 -3.45
N LEU A 74 2.94 13.12 -4.13
CA LEU A 74 2.94 12.31 -5.34
C LEU A 74 3.22 13.15 -6.58
N ARG A 75 3.93 12.54 -7.52
CA ARG A 75 4.13 13.08 -8.87
C ARG A 75 2.88 12.86 -9.71
N SER A 76 2.82 13.51 -10.87
CA SER A 76 1.69 13.38 -11.80
C SER A 76 1.49 11.95 -12.36
N ILE A 77 2.56 11.16 -12.36
CA ILE A 77 2.58 9.77 -12.83
C ILE A 77 2.30 8.76 -11.70
N ASP A 78 2.30 9.20 -10.45
CA ASP A 78 2.00 8.33 -9.31
C ASP A 78 0.48 8.27 -9.06
N VAL A 79 0.01 7.16 -8.52
CA VAL A 79 -1.42 6.93 -8.25
C VAL A 79 -1.60 6.61 -6.78
N LEU A 80 -2.53 7.29 -6.12
CA LEU A 80 -2.99 6.98 -4.77
C LEU A 80 -4.40 6.40 -4.83
N VAL A 81 -4.59 5.27 -4.18
CA VAL A 81 -5.88 4.59 -4.09
C VAL A 81 -6.15 4.22 -2.64
N ARG A 82 -7.39 4.35 -2.19
CA ARG A 82 -7.85 3.76 -0.93
C ARG A 82 -8.49 2.40 -1.23
N THR A 83 -7.86 1.33 -0.79
CA THR A 83 -8.25 -0.06 -1.07
C THR A 83 -9.20 -0.63 -0.03
N ALA A 84 -9.14 -0.10 1.21
CA ALA A 84 -10.05 -0.42 2.30
C ALA A 84 -10.21 0.79 3.24
N ASP A 85 -11.04 0.67 4.28
CA ASP A 85 -11.30 1.75 5.23
C ASP A 85 -10.04 2.25 5.95
N THR A 86 -9.06 1.37 6.13
CA THR A 86 -7.81 1.65 6.82
C THR A 86 -6.58 1.40 5.95
N GLU A 87 -6.77 1.22 4.63
CA GLU A 87 -5.68 0.82 3.73
C GLU A 87 -5.55 1.79 2.55
N LEU A 88 -4.32 2.20 2.30
CA LEU A 88 -3.94 3.07 1.19
C LEU A 88 -2.88 2.37 0.33
N ALA A 89 -3.02 2.48 -0.98
CA ALA A 89 -2.05 2.00 -1.95
C ALA A 89 -1.47 3.16 -2.76
N VAL A 90 -0.16 3.20 -2.88
CA VAL A 90 0.55 4.12 -3.77
C VAL A 90 1.25 3.31 -4.85
N LEU A 91 0.92 3.56 -6.10
CA LEU A 91 1.66 3.06 -7.25
C LEU A 91 2.58 4.18 -7.75
N LEU A 92 3.88 3.96 -7.65
CA LEU A 92 4.91 4.87 -8.11
C LEU A 92 5.28 4.51 -9.55
N GLY A 93 5.03 5.39 -10.48
CA GLY A 93 5.40 5.21 -11.89
C GLY A 93 6.90 5.45 -12.10
N GLN A 94 7.52 4.72 -13.03
CA GLN A 94 8.94 4.79 -13.37
C GLN A 94 9.82 4.70 -12.10
N ALA A 95 9.56 3.69 -11.28
CA ALA A 95 10.17 3.51 -9.98
C ALA A 95 10.57 2.05 -9.73
N HIS A 96 11.76 1.85 -9.21
CA HIS A 96 12.22 0.57 -8.68
C HIS A 96 12.09 0.54 -7.15
N LEU A 97 12.38 -0.61 -6.54
CA LEU A 97 12.22 -0.83 -5.09
C LEU A 97 12.95 0.21 -4.22
N GLY A 98 14.17 0.61 -4.62
CA GLY A 98 14.93 1.64 -3.90
C GLY A 98 14.25 3.02 -3.91
N VAL A 99 13.50 3.36 -4.98
CA VAL A 99 12.69 4.59 -5.03
C VAL A 99 11.52 4.49 -4.05
N ALA A 100 10.85 3.33 -3.98
CA ALA A 100 9.78 3.10 -3.02
C ALA A 100 10.28 3.16 -1.57
N ALA A 101 11.43 2.58 -1.28
CA ALA A 101 12.06 2.66 0.04
C ALA A 101 12.38 4.12 0.42
N ALA A 102 13.03 4.87 -0.47
CA ALA A 102 13.32 6.29 -0.24
C ALA A 102 12.05 7.15 -0.09
N PHE A 103 10.99 6.81 -0.82
CA PHE A 103 9.70 7.46 -0.68
C PHE A 103 9.09 7.17 0.70
N SER A 104 9.08 5.92 1.15
CA SER A 104 8.55 5.51 2.46
C SER A 104 9.30 6.19 3.62
N GLU A 105 10.63 6.30 3.54
CA GLU A 105 11.42 7.02 4.54
C GLU A 105 11.03 8.50 4.63
N ARG A 106 10.81 9.15 3.49
CA ARG A 106 10.38 10.56 3.45
C ARG A 106 8.95 10.78 3.95
N LEU A 107 8.13 9.74 4.01
CA LEU A 107 6.77 9.82 4.54
C LEU A 107 6.71 9.80 6.06
N LYS A 108 7.69 9.22 6.74
CA LYS A 108 7.70 9.04 8.20
C LYS A 108 7.41 10.35 8.95
N GLN A 109 8.24 11.35 8.75
CA GLN A 109 8.08 12.63 9.42
C GLN A 109 6.73 13.32 9.16
N PRO A 110 6.25 13.46 7.90
CA PRO A 110 4.94 14.05 7.63
C PRO A 110 3.76 13.28 8.21
N ILE A 111 3.85 11.96 8.26
CA ILE A 111 2.81 11.14 8.89
C ILE A 111 2.83 11.32 10.40
N ASP A 112 4.01 11.29 11.04
CA ASP A 112 4.16 11.53 12.47
C ASP A 112 3.64 12.93 12.88
N GLN A 113 3.93 13.93 12.06
CA GLN A 113 3.38 15.26 12.26
C GLN A 113 1.85 15.26 12.17
N ALA A 114 1.27 14.64 11.15
CA ALA A 114 -0.16 14.56 10.96
C ALA A 114 -0.88 13.85 12.12
N LEU A 115 -0.30 12.75 12.61
CA LEU A 115 -0.83 12.03 13.77
C LEU A 115 -0.70 12.81 15.06
N SER A 116 0.38 13.57 15.23
CA SER A 116 0.58 14.47 16.37
C SER A 116 -0.41 15.63 16.37
N GLU A 117 -0.67 16.23 15.20
CA GLU A 117 -1.70 17.28 15.05
C GLU A 117 -3.11 16.78 15.41
N MET A 118 -3.36 15.48 15.24
CA MET A 118 -4.63 14.84 15.62
C MET A 118 -4.66 14.33 17.07
N ASN A 119 -3.55 14.46 17.81
CA ASN A 119 -3.37 13.90 19.16
C ASN A 119 -3.59 12.39 19.26
N VAL A 120 -3.27 11.64 18.21
CA VAL A 120 -3.41 10.17 18.14
C VAL A 120 -2.07 9.47 17.86
N ALA A 121 -0.99 10.20 18.02
CA ALA A 121 0.33 9.70 17.66
C ALA A 121 0.73 8.42 18.42
N SER A 122 0.34 8.27 19.70
CA SER A 122 0.59 7.07 20.50
C SER A 122 -0.37 5.90 20.18
N ASP A 123 -1.50 6.20 19.56
CA ASP A 123 -2.63 5.28 19.45
C ASP A 123 -2.66 4.56 18.10
N ILE A 124 -1.93 5.09 17.12
CA ILE A 124 -1.95 4.63 15.73
C ILE A 124 -0.61 4.03 15.35
N VAL A 125 -0.67 2.90 14.68
CA VAL A 125 0.45 2.27 13.97
C VAL A 125 0.19 2.33 12.48
N VAL A 126 1.20 2.70 11.70
CA VAL A 126 1.19 2.62 10.24
C VAL A 126 2.21 1.56 9.80
N SER A 127 1.74 0.53 9.15
CA SER A 127 2.56 -0.54 8.60
C SER A 127 2.66 -0.39 7.09
N MET A 128 3.85 -0.59 6.52
CA MET A 128 4.08 -0.45 5.08
C MET A 128 4.69 -1.71 4.50
N GLY A 129 4.18 -2.12 3.33
CA GLY A 129 4.76 -3.16 2.50
C GLY A 129 5.15 -2.58 1.14
N LEU A 130 6.39 -2.85 0.73
CA LEU A 130 6.95 -2.33 -0.51
C LEU A 130 7.21 -3.46 -1.50
N ALA A 131 6.84 -3.26 -2.74
CA ALA A 131 7.16 -4.18 -3.83
C ALA A 131 7.49 -3.39 -5.10
N ALA A 132 8.26 -4.00 -5.99
CA ALA A 132 8.52 -3.46 -7.32
C ALA A 132 8.51 -4.61 -8.33
N ASN A 133 8.13 -4.31 -9.56
CA ASN A 133 8.21 -5.29 -10.63
C ASN A 133 9.68 -5.52 -11.06
N PRO A 134 10.03 -6.71 -11.55
CA PRO A 134 11.33 -6.98 -12.14
C PRO A 134 11.52 -6.20 -13.45
N VAL A 135 12.75 -5.77 -13.71
CA VAL A 135 13.09 -4.92 -14.88
C VAL A 135 13.11 -5.70 -16.20
N THR A 136 13.29 -7.03 -16.14
CA THR A 136 13.71 -7.82 -17.30
C THR A 136 12.76 -8.96 -17.69
N THR A 137 11.68 -9.16 -16.96
CA THR A 137 10.75 -10.28 -17.20
C THR A 137 9.31 -9.78 -17.19
N ALA A 138 8.47 -10.45 -17.97
CA ALA A 138 7.02 -10.28 -17.85
C ALA A 138 6.58 -10.54 -16.40
N TRP A 139 5.73 -9.71 -15.87
CA TRP A 139 5.25 -9.82 -14.50
C TRP A 139 3.72 -9.69 -14.46
N ARG A 140 3.12 -10.19 -13.41
CA ARG A 140 1.68 -10.17 -13.23
C ARG A 140 1.29 -9.06 -12.24
N PRO A 141 0.26 -8.26 -12.57
CA PRO A 141 -0.23 -7.19 -11.70
C PRO A 141 -0.61 -7.68 -10.30
N ASP A 142 -1.30 -8.81 -10.22
CA ASP A 142 -1.70 -9.45 -8.97
C ASP A 142 -0.49 -9.86 -8.12
N ALA A 143 0.57 -10.41 -8.71
CA ALA A 143 1.77 -10.78 -7.96
C ALA A 143 2.45 -9.58 -7.28
N LEU A 144 2.47 -8.41 -7.93
CA LEU A 144 2.99 -7.19 -7.33
C LEU A 144 2.16 -6.72 -6.15
N ILE A 145 0.82 -6.72 -6.30
CA ILE A 145 -0.12 -6.33 -5.26
C ILE A 145 0.01 -7.27 -4.06
N GLU A 146 0.03 -8.59 -4.31
CA GLU A 146 0.12 -9.62 -3.27
C GLU A 146 1.43 -9.59 -2.51
N LEU A 147 2.55 -9.32 -3.19
CA LEU A 147 3.84 -9.18 -2.54
C LEU A 147 3.87 -7.96 -1.61
N ALA A 148 3.33 -6.82 -2.06
CA ALA A 148 3.21 -5.63 -1.23
C ALA A 148 2.31 -5.88 -0.01
N ASP A 149 1.17 -6.54 -0.20
CA ASP A 149 0.25 -6.91 0.86
C ASP A 149 0.87 -7.90 1.86
N TYR A 150 1.54 -8.94 1.38
CA TYR A 150 2.26 -9.87 2.24
C TYR A 150 3.29 -9.15 3.13
N ARG A 151 4.10 -8.27 2.54
CA ARG A 151 5.11 -7.49 3.25
C ARG A 151 4.46 -6.51 4.26
N MET A 152 3.38 -5.87 3.89
CA MET A 152 2.62 -5.00 4.80
C MET A 152 2.11 -5.78 6.03
N ARG A 153 1.56 -6.99 5.82
CA ARG A 153 1.14 -7.86 6.92
C ARG A 153 2.30 -8.33 7.79
N CYS A 154 3.47 -8.60 7.21
CA CYS A 154 4.68 -8.92 7.97
C CYS A 154 5.12 -7.72 8.83
N ALA A 155 5.12 -6.52 8.26
CA ALA A 155 5.39 -5.27 8.97
C ALA A 155 4.39 -5.06 10.12
N ARG A 156 3.10 -5.31 9.91
CA ARG A 156 2.06 -5.21 10.94
C ARG A 156 2.32 -6.15 12.11
N ARG A 157 2.57 -7.44 11.83
CA ARG A 157 2.86 -8.43 12.88
C ARG A 157 4.12 -8.06 13.68
N ARG A 158 5.12 -7.48 13.02
CA ARG A 158 6.34 -7.02 13.68
C ARG A 158 6.05 -5.83 14.60
N ALA A 159 5.23 -4.87 14.15
CA ALA A 159 4.79 -3.74 14.97
C ALA A 159 4.01 -4.18 16.23
N ASP A 160 3.22 -5.25 16.13
CA ASP A 160 2.47 -5.79 17.26
C ASP A 160 3.39 -6.43 18.33
N LEU A 161 4.62 -6.79 17.99
CA LEU A 161 5.60 -7.39 18.88
C LEU A 161 6.59 -6.39 19.48
N LEU A 162 6.67 -5.17 18.95
CA LEU A 162 7.62 -4.16 19.39
C LEU A 162 6.97 -3.23 20.43
N PRO A 163 7.66 -2.95 21.55
CA PRO A 163 7.14 -2.04 22.59
C PRO A 163 7.22 -0.57 22.19
N SER A 164 7.97 -0.26 21.15
CA SER A 164 8.16 1.10 20.62
C SER A 164 7.54 1.22 19.24
N ARG A 165 7.07 2.43 18.97
CA ARG A 165 6.49 2.86 17.71
C ARG A 165 7.54 2.94 16.61
N GLU A 166 8.09 1.80 16.23
CA GLU A 166 8.94 1.72 15.07
C GLU A 166 8.07 1.54 13.82
N TRP A 167 8.34 2.35 12.82
CA TRP A 167 7.76 2.20 11.50
C TRP A 167 8.16 0.83 10.95
N ALA A 168 7.21 -0.06 10.90
CA ALA A 168 7.45 -1.37 10.31
C ALA A 168 7.37 -1.23 8.79
N VAL A 169 8.53 -1.11 8.16
CA VAL A 169 8.69 -1.16 6.71
C VAL A 169 9.34 -2.48 6.36
N GLU A 170 8.64 -3.31 5.60
CA GLU A 170 9.19 -4.55 5.10
C GLU A 170 9.66 -4.37 3.66
N VAL A 171 10.97 -4.47 3.48
CA VAL A 171 11.64 -4.42 2.19
C VAL A 171 12.64 -5.57 2.19
N ASP A 172 12.19 -6.79 1.94
CA ASP A 172 13.09 -7.93 1.89
C ASP A 172 13.35 -8.35 0.44
N GLY A 173 14.63 -8.34 0.07
CA GLY A 173 15.15 -8.90 -1.17
C GLY A 173 14.77 -8.18 -2.47
N ASP A 174 15.66 -8.31 -3.42
CA ASP A 174 15.45 -7.89 -4.81
C ASP A 174 14.29 -8.67 -5.43
N SER A 175 13.24 -7.96 -5.86
CA SER A 175 12.17 -8.45 -6.76
C SER A 175 11.21 -9.52 -6.22
N ILE A 176 10.07 -9.62 -6.90
CA ILE A 176 9.10 -10.72 -6.78
C ILE A 176 9.86 -12.05 -6.83
N PRO A 177 9.71 -12.96 -5.84
CA PRO A 177 10.36 -14.27 -5.88
C PRO A 177 10.11 -14.97 -7.20
N GLN A 178 11.12 -15.63 -7.78
CA GLN A 178 11.01 -16.32 -9.05
C GLN A 178 9.83 -17.30 -9.08
N ALA A 179 9.55 -17.95 -7.95
CA ALA A 179 8.39 -18.83 -7.78
C ALA A 179 7.03 -18.14 -7.99
N TRP A 180 6.97 -16.82 -7.97
CA TRP A 180 5.75 -16.02 -8.15
C TRP A 180 5.62 -15.47 -9.59
N THR A 181 6.65 -15.62 -10.40
CA THR A 181 6.62 -15.30 -11.84
C THR A 181 6.23 -16.50 -12.68
N ASP A 182 6.48 -17.73 -12.20
CA ASP A 182 6.11 -18.97 -12.89
C ASP A 182 4.64 -19.30 -12.61
N SER A 183 3.84 -19.40 -13.66
CA SER A 183 2.37 -19.51 -13.63
C SER A 183 1.81 -20.81 -13.02
N GLU A 184 2.63 -21.70 -12.49
CA GLU A 184 2.21 -23.02 -12.00
C GLU A 184 2.09 -23.15 -10.48
N VAL A 185 2.48 -22.14 -9.66
CA VAL A 185 2.63 -22.30 -8.20
C VAL A 185 1.69 -21.42 -7.38
N TRP A 186 0.72 -20.76 -8.00
CA TRP A 186 -0.23 -19.97 -7.21
C TRP A 186 -1.41 -20.83 -6.73
N PRO A 187 -1.65 -20.96 -5.41
CA PRO A 187 -2.91 -21.56 -4.95
C PRO A 187 -4.05 -20.65 -5.41
N ALA A 188 -4.94 -21.21 -6.21
CA ALA A 188 -6.17 -20.56 -6.59
C ALA A 188 -6.84 -19.95 -5.35
N THR A 189 -7.25 -18.71 -5.45
CA THR A 189 -8.05 -18.00 -4.46
C THR A 189 -9.07 -18.96 -3.87
N THR A 190 -8.99 -19.19 -2.57
CA THR A 190 -9.99 -19.98 -1.85
C THR A 190 -11.32 -19.25 -2.06
N GLU A 191 -12.18 -19.81 -2.90
CA GLU A 191 -13.57 -19.38 -3.05
C GLU A 191 -14.16 -19.36 -1.65
N MET A 192 -14.57 -18.18 -1.20
CA MET A 192 -15.46 -18.08 -0.05
C MET A 192 -16.76 -18.78 -0.44
N THR A 193 -16.84 -20.05 -0.07
CA THR A 193 -18.06 -20.81 -0.12
C THR A 193 -19.04 -20.12 0.83
N THR A 194 -19.95 -19.35 0.27
CA THR A 194 -21.16 -18.91 0.95
C THR A 194 -21.91 -20.16 1.37
N GLY A 195 -21.74 -20.56 2.64
CA GLY A 195 -22.51 -21.60 3.25
C GLY A 195 -24.00 -21.20 3.23
N HIS A 196 -24.72 -21.78 2.31
CA HIS A 196 -26.18 -21.78 2.28
C HIS A 196 -26.64 -22.64 3.47
N MET A 197 -27.02 -22.01 4.57
CA MET A 197 -27.85 -22.68 5.57
C MET A 197 -29.28 -22.71 5.04
N GLY A 198 -29.65 -23.85 4.49
CA GLY A 198 -31.01 -24.23 4.26
C GLY A 198 -31.53 -25.07 5.43
N LEU A 199 -32.71 -24.67 5.96
CA LEU A 199 -33.66 -25.36 6.85
C LEU A 199 -33.26 -25.45 8.31
#